data_15161fcb67c559a370e8c02cf737598b
#
_entry.id   15161fcb67c559a370e8c02cf737598b
#
_cell.length_a   1.000
_cell.length_b   1.000
_cell.length_c   1.000
_cell.angle_alpha   90.00
_cell.angle_beta   90.00
_cell.angle_gamma   90.00
#
_symmetry.space_group_name_H-M   'P 1'
#
loop_
_entity.id
_entity.type
_entity.pdbx_description
1 polymer ?
#
loop_
_entity_poly.entity_id
_entity_poly.type
_entity_poly.pdbx_seq_one_letter_code
_entity_poly.pdbx_strand_id
1 'polypeptide(L)'
;YFDYVIKGMERVIYGINGTAKKTKVTNIEICGKTGTVENSKNRIKQIDHSVFTAFSPKNNPEIAIAVYIENGGDGGDAAAPIANLCIEKYLNRVIDLSFKNKPAYDLKFKNYIKNIFE
;
A
#
# COMPACT_ATOMS: atom_id res chain seq x y z
N TYR A 1 20.66 13.81 1.68
CA TYR A 1 19.31 14.09 1.15
C TYR A 1 18.45 12.83 1.08
N PHE A 2 18.98 11.69 0.65
CA PHE A 2 18.22 10.42 0.59
C PHE A 2 17.67 9.99 1.95
N ASP A 3 18.40 10.20 3.03
CA ASP A 3 17.95 9.81 4.38
C ASP A 3 16.67 10.53 4.80
N TYR A 4 16.50 11.79 4.43
CA TYR A 4 15.28 12.54 4.71
C TYR A 4 14.09 12.01 3.90
N VAL A 5 14.32 11.65 2.64
CA VAL A 5 13.28 11.04 1.79
C VAL A 5 12.86 9.70 2.35
N ILE A 6 13.81 8.83 2.69
CA ILE A 6 13.55 7.52 3.29
C ILE A 6 12.77 7.64 4.60
N LYS A 7 13.18 8.56 5.50
CA LYS A 7 12.42 8.85 6.72
C LYS A 7 11.01 9.35 6.44
N GLY A 8 10.84 10.17 5.42
CA GLY A 8 9.52 10.62 4.97
C GLY A 8 8.66 9.44 4.50
N MET A 9 9.22 8.56 3.68
CA MET A 9 8.54 7.37 3.16
C MET A 9 8.21 6.36 4.27
N GLU A 10 9.07 6.21 5.26
CA GLU A 10 8.81 5.38 6.46
C GLU A 10 7.60 5.93 7.24
N ARG A 11 7.52 7.24 7.43
CA ARG A 11 6.42 7.90 8.15
C ARG A 11 5.06 7.76 7.47
N VAL A 12 5.01 7.50 6.19
CA VAL A 12 3.76 7.21 5.48
C VAL A 12 3.05 6.00 6.08
N ILE A 13 3.80 5.02 6.58
CA ILE A 13 3.27 3.77 7.15
C ILE A 13 3.34 3.78 8.68
N TYR A 14 4.44 4.24 9.26
CA TYR A 14 4.69 4.14 10.71
C TYR A 14 4.46 5.45 11.47
N GLY A 15 4.29 6.56 10.78
CA GLY A 15 4.01 7.86 11.40
C GLY A 15 2.60 7.93 11.99
N ILE A 16 2.43 8.73 13.04
CA ILE A 16 1.13 8.94 13.73
C ILE A 16 0.05 9.40 12.73
N ASN A 17 0.43 10.28 11.79
CA ASN A 17 -0.44 10.80 10.73
C ASN A 17 -0.11 10.19 9.36
N GLY A 18 0.47 8.98 9.33
CA GLY A 18 0.82 8.30 8.09
C GLY A 18 -0.40 8.00 7.23
N THR A 19 -0.33 8.38 5.94
CA THR A 19 -1.45 8.21 4.99
C THR A 19 -1.76 6.73 4.69
N ALA A 20 -0.81 5.82 4.93
CA ALA A 20 -0.99 4.38 4.77
C ALA A 20 -0.80 3.60 6.09
N LYS A 21 -0.95 4.25 7.25
CA LYS A 21 -0.71 3.61 8.57
C LYS A 21 -1.58 2.38 8.85
N LYS A 22 -2.76 2.31 8.25
CA LYS A 22 -3.69 1.17 8.39
C LYS A 22 -3.13 -0.11 7.75
N THR A 23 -2.16 0.02 6.85
CA THR A 23 -1.60 -1.08 6.05
C THR A 23 -0.29 -1.63 6.60
N LYS A 24 0.09 -1.22 7.81
CA LYS A 24 1.32 -1.64 8.48
C LYS A 24 1.40 -3.17 8.57
N VAL A 25 2.51 -3.71 8.10
CA VAL A 25 2.84 -5.14 8.23
C VAL A 25 3.77 -5.33 9.43
N THR A 26 3.52 -6.37 10.22
CA THR A 26 4.35 -6.70 11.37
C THR A 26 5.67 -7.32 10.93
N ASN A 27 6.77 -6.93 11.56
CA ASN A 27 8.13 -7.46 11.30
C ASN A 27 8.72 -7.16 9.91
N ILE A 28 8.12 -6.23 9.16
CA ILE A 28 8.65 -5.77 7.89
C ILE A 28 8.73 -4.24 7.91
N GLU A 29 9.88 -3.70 7.54
CA GLU A 29 10.07 -2.26 7.40
C GLU A 29 9.79 -1.84 5.96
N ILE A 30 8.66 -1.18 5.74
CA ILE A 30 8.24 -0.69 4.43
C ILE A 30 8.37 0.82 4.38
N CYS A 31 9.02 1.32 3.33
CA CYS A 31 9.06 2.73 3.00
C CYS A 31 8.22 2.97 1.75
N GLY A 32 7.21 3.82 1.84
CA GLY A 32 6.28 4.02 0.73
C GLY A 32 5.78 5.45 0.56
N LYS A 33 5.08 5.69 -0.54
CA LYS A 33 4.43 6.96 -0.85
C LYS A 33 3.08 6.71 -1.51
N THR A 34 2.04 7.27 -0.91
CA THR A 34 0.70 7.31 -1.50
C THR A 34 0.59 8.38 -2.56
N GLY A 35 -0.20 8.13 -3.57
CA GLY A 35 -0.61 9.10 -4.57
C GLY A 35 -2.09 8.95 -4.90
N THR A 36 -2.70 10.05 -5.25
CA THR A 36 -4.08 10.08 -5.76
C THR A 36 -4.04 10.88 -7.05
N VAL A 37 -4.45 10.25 -8.15
CA VAL A 37 -4.50 10.90 -9.47
C VAL A 37 -5.93 11.32 -9.75
N GLU A 38 -6.13 12.62 -9.90
CA GLU A 38 -7.45 13.17 -10.24
C GLU A 38 -7.96 12.59 -11.55
N ASN A 39 -9.23 12.20 -11.55
CA ASN A 39 -9.90 11.64 -12.70
C ASN A 39 -11.12 12.46 -13.07
N SER A 40 -11.19 12.88 -14.33
CA SER A 40 -12.34 13.58 -14.87
C SER A 40 -12.61 13.14 -16.31
N LYS A 41 -13.87 12.96 -16.67
CA LYS A 41 -14.33 12.66 -18.02
C LYS A 41 -15.39 13.69 -18.43
N ASN A 42 -15.15 14.36 -19.55
CA ASN A 42 -16.05 15.41 -20.05
C ASN A 42 -16.37 16.50 -18.99
N ARG A 43 -15.35 16.92 -18.22
CA ARG A 43 -15.47 17.89 -17.10
C ARG A 43 -16.31 17.40 -15.91
N ILE A 44 -16.68 16.12 -15.88
CA ILE A 44 -17.37 15.49 -14.75
C ILE A 44 -16.35 14.74 -13.93
N LYS A 45 -16.25 15.07 -12.64
CA LYS A 45 -15.34 14.38 -11.72
C LYS A 45 -15.75 12.91 -11.60
N GLN A 46 -14.77 12.03 -11.79
CA GLN A 46 -14.87 10.59 -11.56
C GLN A 46 -14.17 10.21 -10.27
N ILE A 47 -14.24 8.94 -9.90
CA ILE A 47 -13.43 8.41 -8.79
C ILE A 47 -11.95 8.48 -9.18
N ASP A 48 -11.13 9.07 -8.32
CA ASP A 48 -9.71 9.25 -8.55
C ASP A 48 -8.98 7.89 -8.66
N HIS A 49 -7.82 7.88 -9.29
CA HIS A 49 -6.99 6.69 -9.36
C HIS A 49 -6.09 6.59 -8.14
N SER A 50 -6.01 5.41 -7.56
CA SER A 50 -5.19 5.12 -6.39
C SER A 50 -3.79 4.68 -6.79
N VAL A 51 -2.77 5.29 -6.21
CA VAL A 51 -1.36 4.97 -6.48
C VAL A 51 -0.60 4.76 -5.18
N PHE A 52 0.27 3.76 -5.18
CA PHE A 52 1.23 3.55 -4.11
C PHE A 52 2.52 2.99 -4.65
N THR A 53 3.65 3.56 -4.21
CA THR A 53 4.98 3.04 -4.49
C THR A 53 5.70 2.76 -3.18
N ALA A 54 6.46 1.67 -3.12
CA ALA A 54 7.18 1.29 -1.92
C ALA A 54 8.42 0.46 -2.23
N PHE A 55 9.31 0.39 -1.25
CA PHE A 55 10.41 -0.56 -1.21
C PHE A 55 10.56 -1.15 0.20
N SER A 56 11.17 -2.30 0.30
CA SER A 56 11.36 -3.02 1.57
C SER A 56 12.49 -4.06 1.44
N PRO A 57 13.22 -4.38 2.54
CA PRO A 57 13.27 -3.64 3.81
C PRO A 57 13.82 -2.21 3.66
N LYS A 58 13.65 -1.39 4.70
CA LYS A 58 14.19 -0.01 4.72
C LYS A 58 15.70 0.02 4.52
N ASN A 59 16.40 -0.82 5.28
CA ASN A 59 17.82 -1.03 5.14
C ASN A 59 18.06 -2.25 4.24
N ASN A 60 18.91 -2.09 3.23
CA ASN A 60 19.20 -3.13 2.25
C ASN A 60 17.94 -3.64 1.50
N PRO A 61 17.27 -2.78 0.69
CA PRO A 61 16.04 -3.15 0.00
C PRO A 61 16.19 -4.36 -0.92
N GLU A 62 15.24 -5.27 -0.86
CA GLU A 62 15.16 -6.48 -1.69
C GLU A 62 14.05 -6.42 -2.74
N ILE A 63 13.05 -5.58 -2.50
CA ILE A 63 11.91 -5.41 -3.41
C ILE A 63 11.51 -3.94 -3.50
N ALA A 64 11.17 -3.52 -4.69
CA ALA A 64 10.43 -2.28 -4.95
C ALA A 64 9.15 -2.61 -5.72
N ILE A 65 8.06 -1.91 -5.41
CA ILE A 65 6.74 -2.14 -5.99
C ILE A 65 6.06 -0.82 -6.32
N ALA A 66 5.31 -0.81 -7.40
CA ALA A 66 4.37 0.25 -7.73
C ALA A 66 3.00 -0.39 -8.03
N VAL A 67 1.95 0.15 -7.43
CA VAL A 67 0.57 -0.27 -7.63
C VAL A 67 -0.25 0.91 -8.11
N TYR A 68 -0.98 0.71 -9.20
CA TYR A 68 -1.92 1.67 -9.76
C TYR A 68 -3.29 1.00 -9.89
N ILE A 69 -4.33 1.63 -9.35
CA ILE A 69 -5.69 1.11 -9.41
C ILE A 69 -6.59 2.19 -10.01
N GLU A 70 -7.10 1.92 -11.19
CA GLU A 70 -8.07 2.80 -11.85
C GLU A 70 -9.33 2.91 -11.00
N ASN A 71 -9.79 4.15 -10.78
CA ASN A 71 -10.97 4.44 -9.97
C ASN A 71 -10.92 3.84 -8.56
N GLY A 72 -9.70 3.69 -8.02
CA GLY A 72 -9.46 3.10 -6.69
C GLY A 72 -9.63 4.06 -5.53
N GLY A 73 -9.72 5.36 -5.78
CA GLY A 73 -9.81 6.38 -4.75
C GLY A 73 -8.46 6.70 -4.11
N ASP A 74 -8.40 6.75 -2.79
CA ASP A 74 -7.18 7.12 -2.05
C ASP A 74 -6.10 6.04 -2.10
N GLY A 75 -4.85 6.46 -2.28
CA GLY A 75 -3.69 5.56 -2.38
C GLY A 75 -3.42 4.76 -1.11
N GLY A 76 -3.74 5.31 0.05
CA GLY A 76 -3.59 4.64 1.35
C GLY A 76 -4.65 3.58 1.62
N ASP A 77 -5.83 3.73 1.01
CA ASP A 77 -6.97 2.83 1.25
C ASP A 77 -7.07 1.70 0.22
N ALA A 78 -6.55 1.88 -0.99
CA ALA A 78 -6.67 0.87 -2.06
C ALA A 78 -5.31 0.32 -2.52
N ALA A 79 -4.40 1.15 -3.03
CA ALA A 79 -3.14 0.67 -3.60
C ALA A 79 -2.14 0.19 -2.54
N ALA A 80 -2.04 0.90 -1.40
CA ALA A 80 -1.09 0.54 -0.34
C ALA A 80 -1.35 -0.84 0.30
N PRO A 81 -2.60 -1.24 0.62
CA PRO A 81 -2.86 -2.58 1.13
C PRO A 81 -2.39 -3.68 0.19
N ILE A 82 -2.63 -3.54 -1.11
CA ILE A 82 -2.23 -4.52 -2.11
C ILE A 82 -0.70 -4.59 -2.21
N ALA A 83 -0.03 -3.45 -2.29
CA ALA A 83 1.42 -3.39 -2.33
C ALA A 83 2.06 -4.05 -1.11
N ASN A 84 1.56 -3.75 0.09
CA ASN A 84 2.10 -4.29 1.33
C ASN A 84 1.89 -5.80 1.46
N LEU A 85 0.78 -6.34 0.94
CA LEU A 85 0.58 -7.79 0.87
C LEU A 85 1.55 -8.47 -0.11
N CYS A 86 1.81 -7.85 -1.25
CA CYS A 86 2.80 -8.36 -2.20
C CYS A 86 4.22 -8.36 -1.59
N ILE A 87 4.59 -7.30 -0.87
CA ILE A 87 5.85 -7.22 -0.14
C ILE A 87 5.93 -8.32 0.93
N GLU A 88 4.89 -8.47 1.74
CA GLU A 88 4.82 -9.51 2.77
C GLU A 88 4.97 -10.91 2.16
N LYS A 89 4.24 -11.19 1.09
CA LYS A 89 4.34 -12.47 0.38
C LYS A 89 5.74 -12.72 -0.17
N TYR A 90 6.37 -11.69 -0.71
CA TYR A 90 7.72 -11.81 -1.27
C TYR A 90 8.77 -12.10 -0.19
N LEU A 91 8.78 -11.33 0.90
CA LEU A 91 9.78 -11.42 1.96
C LEU A 91 9.56 -12.60 2.91
N ASN A 92 8.31 -12.85 3.32
CA ASN A 92 7.96 -13.89 4.29
C ASN A 92 7.53 -15.21 3.65
N ARG A 93 7.33 -15.25 2.34
CA ARG A 93 6.79 -16.40 1.58
C ARG A 93 5.35 -16.79 1.94
N VAL A 94 4.80 -16.24 3.00
CA VAL A 94 3.41 -16.41 3.46
C VAL A 94 2.81 -15.06 3.80
N ILE A 95 1.48 -14.97 3.74
CA ILE A 95 0.72 -13.82 4.22
C ILE A 95 0.15 -14.19 5.58
N ASP A 96 0.36 -13.35 6.58
CA ASP A 96 -0.26 -13.53 7.89
C ASP A 96 -1.74 -13.17 7.83
N LEU A 97 -2.58 -14.21 7.77
CA LEU A 97 -4.04 -14.07 7.73
C LEU A 97 -4.66 -13.73 9.08
N SER A 98 -3.89 -13.66 10.18
CA SER A 98 -4.38 -13.18 11.48
C SER A 98 -4.82 -11.71 11.44
N PHE A 99 -4.49 -11.02 10.38
CA PHE A 99 -4.96 -9.70 9.99
C PHE A 99 -6.46 -9.58 9.72
N LYS A 100 -7.23 -10.62 9.90
CA LYS A 100 -8.71 -10.63 9.69
C LYS A 100 -9.47 -9.51 10.40
N ASN A 101 -8.85 -8.84 11.35
CA ASN A 101 -9.42 -7.76 12.13
C ASN A 101 -8.86 -6.37 11.78
N LYS A 102 -8.02 -6.22 10.74
CA LYS A 102 -7.55 -4.90 10.32
C LYS A 102 -8.50 -4.27 9.30
N PRO A 103 -8.82 -2.98 9.44
CA PRO A 103 -9.73 -2.26 8.54
C PRO A 103 -9.32 -2.29 7.06
N ALA A 104 -8.03 -2.54 6.78
CA ALA A 104 -7.51 -2.67 5.42
C ALA A 104 -7.98 -3.94 4.68
N TYR A 105 -8.52 -4.91 5.41
CA TYR A 105 -9.13 -6.12 4.88
C TYR A 105 -10.65 -6.00 4.80
N ASP A 106 -11.15 -4.87 4.40
CA ASP A 106 -12.56 -4.74 4.10
C ASP A 106 -12.96 -5.81 3.06
N LEU A 107 -14.16 -6.37 3.21
CA LEU A 107 -14.72 -7.45 2.36
C LEU A 107 -14.50 -7.24 0.85
N LYS A 108 -14.36 -5.98 0.42
CA LYS A 108 -14.04 -5.59 -0.94
C LYS A 108 -12.69 -6.10 -1.42
N PHE A 109 -11.67 -6.18 -0.56
CA PHE A 109 -10.35 -6.69 -0.87
C PHE A 109 -10.23 -8.21 -0.73
N LYS A 110 -11.04 -8.85 0.13
CA LYS A 110 -11.03 -10.32 0.28
C LYS A 110 -11.23 -11.05 -1.05
N ASN A 111 -12.13 -10.55 -1.90
CA ASN A 111 -12.40 -11.19 -3.19
C ASN A 111 -11.26 -10.97 -4.19
N TYR A 112 -10.63 -9.80 -4.21
CA TYR A 112 -9.48 -9.54 -5.07
C TYR A 112 -8.26 -10.35 -4.65
N ILE A 113 -7.96 -10.40 -3.36
CA ILE A 113 -6.80 -11.13 -2.81
C ILE A 113 -6.99 -12.62 -2.98
N LYS A 114 -8.19 -13.15 -2.74
CA LYS A 114 -8.50 -14.56 -2.94
C LYS A 114 -8.19 -15.02 -4.37
N ASN A 115 -8.57 -14.21 -5.35
CA ASN A 115 -8.36 -14.53 -6.77
C ASN A 115 -6.91 -14.34 -7.24
N ILE A 116 -6.07 -13.58 -6.52
CA ILE A 116 -4.68 -13.35 -6.89
C ILE A 116 -3.73 -14.36 -6.24
N PHE A 117 -4.05 -14.86 -5.05
CA PHE A 117 -3.14 -15.68 -4.23
C PHE A 117 -3.61 -17.14 -4.02
N GLU A 118 -4.79 -17.50 -4.46
CA GLU A 118 -5.25 -18.87 -4.62
C GLU A 118 -5.01 -19.37 -6.05
#